data_65765abbbe510a513b88144962646691
#
_entry.id   65765abbbe510a513b88144962646691
#
_cell.length_a   1.000
_cell.length_b   1.000
_cell.length_c   1.000
_cell.angle_alpha   90.00
_cell.angle_beta   90.00
_cell.angle_gamma   90.00
#
_symmetry.space_group_name_H-M   'P 1'
#
loop_
_entity.id
_entity.type
_entity.pdbx_description
1 polymer ?
#
loop_
_entity_poly.entity_id
_entity_poly.type
_entity_poly.pdbx_seq_one_letter_code
_entity_poly.pdbx_strand_id
1 'polypeptide(L)'
;MENKRWEGPRRGFLPVYSDSTHWFDCASFLCYWEGDPFYETDKSWFESTYIHSGISGYEQTISGPDAAKLLSELVMNDVYKWRSGTCKHLVFLNEEGLIDDHVLYMKDSDDQYRTTAGVFFYPQVNAASGKYDVNITQKKTFVFQFSGPRSLTVIEKVTQTDLHDLKFLEFRPVQIPGFDGSFEVCRIGMSGTLAYEIRGEEAWGADVYNAYLVAGAEYGIKRLGWRDYTVNHTFGGFPQQTVHWEMALFEDPEFMKVARTAMHCTGSVDPANRRARHRTPVEVNWEWMAKFNHDFKGRAALEKEMQNPTRKLVTLEFNQEDIIDVYASQFTDHPYKFMDMPCAEPQQCGGHQDVVLKDGVEIGWSSVPTYSSHYHVMISHCTMDIHGAEIGDEVIVKWGDFGGVQKDLRAIVRPSSYVRYKNDVQDNRNYDLSTVPNGNR
;
A
#
# COMPACT_ATOMS: atom_id res chain seq x y z
N MET A 1 -34.79 7.47 19.79
CA MET A 1 -33.47 6.88 20.07
C MET A 1 -32.48 7.65 19.23
N GLU A 2 -31.72 8.54 19.86
CA GLU A 2 -30.57 9.17 19.16
C GLU A 2 -29.65 8.08 18.71
N ASN A 3 -29.43 7.98 17.41
CA ASN A 3 -28.37 7.16 16.83
C ASN A 3 -27.04 7.69 17.37
N LYS A 4 -26.59 7.19 18.51
CA LYS A 4 -25.21 7.40 18.95
C LYS A 4 -24.31 6.79 17.87
N ARG A 5 -23.80 7.66 16.99
CA ARG A 5 -22.71 7.27 16.08
C ARG A 5 -21.59 6.70 16.95
N TRP A 6 -21.10 5.57 16.56
CA TRP A 6 -19.97 4.94 17.23
C TRP A 6 -18.76 5.88 17.17
N GLU A 7 -18.36 6.45 18.30
CA GLU A 7 -17.24 7.37 18.43
C GLU A 7 -15.93 6.64 18.77
N GLY A 8 -15.61 5.61 18.03
CA GLY A 8 -14.31 4.96 18.17
C GLY A 8 -13.19 5.83 17.60
N PRO A 9 -11.97 5.78 18.16
CA PRO A 9 -10.83 6.58 17.69
C PRO A 9 -10.32 6.20 16.29
N ARG A 10 -10.98 5.28 15.61
CA ARG A 10 -10.55 4.64 14.36
C ARG A 10 -11.47 4.90 13.18
N ARG A 11 -12.28 5.95 13.23
CA ARG A 11 -13.11 6.25 12.09
C ARG A 11 -12.37 7.15 11.12
N GLY A 12 -12.03 6.56 9.97
CA GLY A 12 -11.83 7.31 8.76
C GLY A 12 -13.16 7.76 8.17
N PHE A 13 -13.09 8.38 7.04
CA PHE A 13 -14.22 8.80 6.25
C PHE A 13 -15.08 7.60 5.81
N LEU A 14 -16.37 7.74 5.92
CA LEU A 14 -17.35 6.78 5.45
C LEU A 14 -18.07 7.33 4.21
N PRO A 15 -17.82 6.81 3.00
CA PRO A 15 -18.52 7.27 1.80
C PRO A 15 -20.02 7.00 1.92
N VAL A 16 -20.81 7.99 1.51
CA VAL A 16 -22.27 7.86 1.52
C VAL A 16 -22.75 7.41 0.14
N TYR A 17 -22.77 6.11 -0.09
CA TYR A 17 -23.58 5.52 -1.13
C TYR A 17 -24.21 4.23 -0.63
N SER A 18 -25.38 3.93 -1.14
CA SER A 18 -26.33 3.01 -0.50
C SER A 18 -26.21 1.56 -0.93
N ASP A 19 -25.44 1.26 -1.94
CA ASP A 19 -25.34 -0.07 -2.56
C ASP A 19 -24.20 -0.93 -2.00
N SER A 20 -23.32 -0.36 -1.14
CA SER A 20 -22.30 -1.13 -0.46
C SER A 20 -22.80 -1.62 0.88
N THR A 21 -22.79 -2.91 1.07
CA THR A 21 -23.25 -3.57 2.30
C THR A 21 -22.13 -4.26 3.07
N HIS A 22 -20.93 -4.31 2.49
CA HIS A 22 -19.78 -4.99 3.05
C HIS A 22 -18.63 -4.03 3.29
N TRP A 23 -18.31 -3.79 4.57
CA TRP A 23 -17.32 -2.83 5.02
C TRP A 23 -16.14 -3.51 5.69
N PHE A 24 -14.97 -2.90 5.56
CA PHE A 24 -13.74 -3.31 6.17
C PHE A 24 -13.22 -2.20 7.10
N ASP A 25 -12.93 -2.54 8.36
CA ASP A 25 -12.30 -1.63 9.32
C ASP A 25 -10.82 -2.00 9.46
N CYS A 26 -9.96 -1.19 8.87
CA CYS A 26 -8.51 -1.34 8.97
C CYS A 26 -7.95 -0.30 9.94
N ALA A 27 -7.86 -0.68 11.21
CA ALA A 27 -7.17 0.05 12.30
C ALA A 27 -7.46 1.55 12.44
N SER A 28 -7.41 2.34 11.39
CA SER A 28 -7.58 3.79 11.42
C SER A 28 -8.63 4.33 10.47
N PHE A 29 -9.11 3.51 9.56
CA PHE A 29 -10.09 3.93 8.56
C PHE A 29 -11.08 2.80 8.27
N LEU A 30 -12.24 3.22 7.82
CA LEU A 30 -13.32 2.34 7.37
C LEU A 30 -13.51 2.53 5.87
N CYS A 31 -13.42 1.46 5.11
CA CYS A 31 -13.70 1.46 3.67
C CYS A 31 -14.63 0.34 3.30
N TYR A 32 -15.20 0.36 2.11
CA TYR A 32 -15.94 -0.78 1.62
C TYR A 32 -14.99 -1.88 1.17
N TRP A 33 -15.44 -3.12 1.37
CA TRP A 33 -14.70 -4.30 0.98
C TRP A 33 -14.58 -4.42 -0.53
N GLU A 34 -15.68 -4.26 -1.24
CA GLU A 34 -15.77 -4.23 -2.69
C GLU A 34 -16.71 -3.11 -3.12
N GLY A 35 -16.27 -2.23 -3.99
CA GLY A 35 -17.07 -1.15 -4.55
C GLY A 35 -17.74 -1.59 -5.84
N ASP A 36 -16.98 -1.62 -6.93
CA ASP A 36 -17.36 -2.25 -8.19
C ASP A 36 -16.70 -3.63 -8.28
N PRO A 37 -17.18 -4.56 -9.14
CA PRO A 37 -16.61 -5.89 -9.27
C PRO A 37 -15.10 -5.86 -9.56
N PHE A 38 -14.32 -6.71 -8.91
CA PHE A 38 -12.86 -6.71 -9.01
C PHE A 38 -12.37 -6.83 -10.47
N TYR A 39 -13.01 -7.65 -11.28
CA TYR A 39 -12.65 -7.87 -12.70
C TYR A 39 -12.93 -6.67 -13.61
N GLU A 40 -13.62 -5.65 -13.11
CA GLU A 40 -13.76 -4.35 -13.78
C GLU A 40 -12.82 -3.31 -13.15
N THR A 41 -12.64 -3.39 -11.84
CA THR A 41 -11.86 -2.42 -11.07
C THR A 41 -10.38 -2.52 -11.40
N ASP A 42 -9.81 -3.73 -11.49
CA ASP A 42 -8.39 -3.90 -11.78
C ASP A 42 -8.00 -3.51 -13.22
N LYS A 43 -8.94 -3.48 -14.17
CA LYS A 43 -8.74 -2.92 -15.51
C LYS A 43 -8.77 -1.40 -15.52
N SER A 44 -9.48 -0.80 -14.57
CA SER A 44 -9.74 0.64 -14.59
C SER A 44 -8.48 1.48 -14.50
N TRP A 45 -7.44 1.03 -13.79
CA TRP A 45 -6.18 1.79 -13.73
C TRP A 45 -5.30 1.66 -14.97
N PHE A 46 -5.66 0.79 -15.92
CA PHE A 46 -5.05 0.72 -17.26
C PHE A 46 -5.90 1.40 -18.34
N GLU A 47 -7.24 1.37 -18.22
CA GLU A 47 -8.16 1.75 -19.28
C GLU A 47 -8.94 3.05 -19.00
N SER A 48 -9.20 3.36 -17.72
CA SER A 48 -10.02 4.50 -17.29
C SER A 48 -9.43 5.17 -16.04
N THR A 49 -10.10 5.05 -14.91
CA THR A 49 -9.61 5.44 -13.58
C THR A 49 -10.45 4.79 -12.49
N TYR A 50 -9.89 4.67 -11.29
CA TYR A 50 -10.66 4.36 -10.09
C TYR A 50 -10.62 5.51 -9.08
N ILE A 51 -11.52 5.47 -8.11
CA ILE A 51 -11.46 6.20 -6.85
C ILE A 51 -11.44 5.21 -5.69
N HIS A 52 -10.51 5.37 -4.75
CA HIS A 52 -10.36 4.58 -3.53
C HIS A 52 -10.33 5.48 -2.31
N SER A 53 -11.09 5.14 -1.26
CA SER A 53 -11.24 5.94 -0.04
C SER A 53 -10.61 5.30 1.22
N GLY A 54 -9.97 4.14 1.08
CA GLY A 54 -9.54 3.32 2.21
C GLY A 54 -8.38 3.87 3.04
N ILE A 55 -7.69 4.91 2.57
CA ILE A 55 -6.61 5.58 3.32
C ILE A 55 -7.03 6.84 4.05
N SER A 56 -8.33 7.15 4.04
CA SER A 56 -8.90 8.26 4.80
C SER A 56 -8.79 8.01 6.30
N GLY A 57 -8.43 9.02 7.08
CA GLY A 57 -8.26 8.87 8.52
C GLY A 57 -7.63 10.07 9.19
N TYR A 58 -6.63 9.83 10.03
CA TYR A 58 -5.96 10.89 10.76
C TYR A 58 -4.69 11.33 10.06
N GLU A 59 -4.61 12.63 9.75
CA GLU A 59 -3.37 13.30 9.39
C GLU A 59 -2.67 13.76 10.66
N GLN A 60 -1.41 13.41 10.83
CA GLN A 60 -0.55 13.96 11.88
C GLN A 60 0.27 15.10 11.30
N THR A 61 0.35 16.22 12.03
CA THR A 61 1.25 17.33 11.71
C THR A 61 2.31 17.43 12.79
N ILE A 62 3.57 17.50 12.38
CA ILE A 62 4.73 17.80 13.22
C ILE A 62 5.23 19.18 12.80
N SER A 63 5.23 20.14 13.71
CA SER A 63 5.68 21.51 13.44
C SER A 63 6.62 22.02 14.54
N GLY A 64 7.51 22.93 14.19
CA GLY A 64 8.46 23.56 15.12
C GLY A 64 9.90 23.49 14.64
N PRO A 65 10.82 24.26 15.29
CA PRO A 65 12.20 24.42 14.83
C PRO A 65 13.00 23.10 14.82
N ASP A 66 12.62 22.12 15.65
CA ASP A 66 13.28 20.81 15.69
C ASP A 66 12.54 19.71 14.92
N ALA A 67 11.51 20.03 14.11
CA ALA A 67 10.71 19.02 13.42
C ALA A 67 11.55 18.15 12.46
N ALA A 68 12.42 18.78 11.66
CA ALA A 68 13.33 18.04 10.78
C ALA A 68 14.30 17.14 11.54
N LYS A 69 14.80 17.63 12.68
CA LYS A 69 15.76 16.87 13.53
C LYS A 69 15.09 15.66 14.14
N LEU A 70 13.87 15.83 14.70
CA LEU A 70 13.08 14.72 15.23
C LEU A 70 12.87 13.64 14.18
N LEU A 71 12.40 14.02 12.97
CA LEU A 71 12.17 13.05 11.90
C LEU A 71 13.47 12.37 11.46
N SER A 72 14.58 13.10 11.36
CA SER A 72 15.85 12.54 10.88
C SER A 72 16.42 11.46 11.81
N GLU A 73 16.12 11.48 13.12
CA GLU A 73 16.53 10.42 14.03
C GLU A 73 15.68 9.15 13.91
N LEU A 74 14.47 9.27 13.38
CA LEU A 74 13.51 8.16 13.31
C LEU A 74 13.53 7.44 11.97
N VAL A 75 14.00 8.08 10.88
CA VAL A 75 13.85 7.53 9.52
C VAL A 75 15.18 7.43 8.78
N MET A 76 15.29 6.44 7.91
CA MET A 76 16.49 6.24 7.10
C MET A 76 16.66 7.25 5.95
N ASN A 77 15.63 8.05 5.68
CA ASN A 77 15.58 9.01 4.58
C ASN A 77 16.28 10.32 4.95
N ASP A 78 16.88 11.02 3.97
CA ASP A 78 17.37 12.39 4.18
C ASP A 78 16.20 13.38 4.28
N VAL A 79 15.97 13.88 5.49
CA VAL A 79 14.93 14.87 5.80
C VAL A 79 15.41 16.29 5.49
N TYR A 80 16.72 16.56 5.58
CA TYR A 80 17.27 17.89 5.40
C TYR A 80 17.30 18.34 3.93
N LYS A 81 17.66 17.43 3.01
CA LYS A 81 17.67 17.69 1.57
C LYS A 81 16.33 17.34 0.92
N TRP A 82 15.26 17.84 1.51
CA TRP A 82 13.91 17.60 1.04
C TRP A 82 13.21 18.91 0.72
N ARG A 83 12.75 19.07 -0.52
CA ARG A 83 12.10 20.27 -1.01
C ARG A 83 10.67 20.42 -0.46
N SER A 84 10.32 21.60 0.06
CA SER A 84 8.93 21.92 0.44
C SER A 84 7.99 21.82 -0.76
N GLY A 85 6.72 21.51 -0.53
CA GLY A 85 5.72 21.25 -1.57
C GLY A 85 5.85 19.88 -2.22
N THR A 86 6.62 18.95 -1.58
CA THR A 86 6.77 17.58 -2.07
C THR A 86 6.56 16.56 -0.94
N CYS A 87 6.31 15.31 -1.32
CA CYS A 87 6.18 14.21 -0.39
C CYS A 87 7.31 13.19 -0.54
N LYS A 88 7.51 12.38 0.49
CA LYS A 88 8.42 11.23 0.52
C LYS A 88 7.80 10.09 1.31
N HIS A 89 8.03 8.86 0.87
CA HIS A 89 7.88 7.71 1.76
C HIS A 89 9.02 7.72 2.77
N LEU A 90 8.69 7.89 4.04
CA LEU A 90 9.63 7.78 5.15
C LEU A 90 9.57 6.37 5.72
N VAL A 91 10.73 5.75 5.91
CA VAL A 91 10.86 4.38 6.40
C VAL A 91 11.52 4.41 7.78
N PHE A 92 10.82 3.84 8.75
CA PHE A 92 11.22 3.70 10.13
C PHE A 92 11.78 2.30 10.36
N LEU A 93 12.89 2.20 11.07
CA LEU A 93 13.54 0.92 11.36
C LEU A 93 13.63 0.67 12.87
N ASN A 94 13.66 -0.61 13.26
CA ASN A 94 14.13 -0.99 14.58
C ASN A 94 15.66 -1.11 14.61
N GLU A 95 16.23 -1.42 15.77
CA GLU A 95 17.68 -1.54 15.95
C GLU A 95 18.30 -2.69 15.10
N GLU A 96 17.50 -3.67 14.72
CA GLU A 96 17.91 -4.81 13.87
C GLU A 96 17.87 -4.49 12.38
N GLY A 97 17.41 -3.29 11.98
CA GLY A 97 17.24 -2.90 10.58
C GLY A 97 15.95 -3.41 9.94
N LEU A 98 15.04 -3.99 10.71
CA LEU A 98 13.73 -4.38 10.23
C LEU A 98 12.81 -3.15 10.10
N ILE A 99 11.93 -3.16 9.13
CA ILE A 99 10.96 -2.09 8.91
C ILE A 99 9.92 -2.11 10.05
N ASP A 100 10.02 -1.11 10.93
CA ASP A 100 9.01 -0.84 11.94
C ASP A 100 7.74 -0.33 11.27
N ASP A 101 7.91 0.60 10.34
CA ASP A 101 6.79 1.21 9.61
C ASP A 101 7.28 1.99 8.39
N HIS A 102 6.37 2.27 7.45
CA HIS A 102 6.62 3.26 6.39
C HIS A 102 5.35 4.07 6.12
N VAL A 103 5.52 5.35 5.86
CA VAL A 103 4.39 6.23 5.60
C VAL A 103 4.78 7.38 4.68
N LEU A 104 3.81 7.87 3.94
CA LEU A 104 3.98 9.06 3.13
C LEU A 104 3.92 10.30 4.02
N TYR A 105 5.00 11.08 4.03
CA TYR A 105 5.05 12.40 4.62
C TYR A 105 5.07 13.49 3.54
N MET A 106 4.49 14.62 3.85
CA MET A 106 4.46 15.85 3.06
C MET A 106 5.25 16.91 3.79
N LYS A 107 6.13 17.62 3.07
CA LYS A 107 6.86 18.75 3.63
C LYS A 107 6.21 20.06 3.18
N ASP A 108 5.54 20.74 4.10
CA ASP A 108 4.95 22.06 3.85
C ASP A 108 6.01 23.15 3.87
N SER A 109 6.88 23.12 4.89
CA SER A 109 8.00 24.06 5.09
C SER A 109 9.18 23.33 5.74
N ASP A 110 10.26 24.05 6.05
CA ASP A 110 11.44 23.48 6.71
C ASP A 110 11.14 23.05 8.16
N ASP A 111 10.08 23.55 8.74
CA ASP A 111 9.64 23.33 10.11
C ASP A 111 8.25 22.70 10.24
N GLN A 112 7.65 22.22 9.11
CA GLN A 112 6.33 21.58 9.15
C GLN A 112 6.22 20.39 8.19
N TYR A 113 5.81 19.25 8.77
CA TYR A 113 5.65 17.97 8.08
C TYR A 113 4.31 17.34 8.43
N ARG A 114 3.63 16.75 7.42
CA ARG A 114 2.34 16.07 7.59
C ARG A 114 2.41 14.64 7.06
N THR A 115 1.72 13.73 7.73
CA THR A 115 1.53 12.34 7.26
C THR A 115 0.19 12.19 6.56
N THR A 116 0.01 11.08 5.86
CA THR A 116 -1.28 10.73 5.24
C THR A 116 -2.16 9.82 6.09
N ALA A 117 -1.57 9.05 7.01
CA ALA A 117 -2.27 8.07 7.84
C ALA A 117 -1.52 7.85 9.16
N GLY A 118 -1.46 8.87 10.02
CA GLY A 118 -0.55 8.98 11.15
C GLY A 118 -0.83 8.09 12.37
N VAL A 119 -1.72 7.11 12.29
CA VAL A 119 -2.20 6.39 13.49
C VAL A 119 -1.13 5.51 14.12
N PHE A 120 -0.33 4.81 13.33
CA PHE A 120 0.70 3.90 13.84
C PHE A 120 1.94 4.65 14.34
N PHE A 121 2.25 5.81 13.78
CA PHE A 121 3.44 6.60 14.11
C PHE A 121 3.26 7.51 15.31
N TYR A 122 2.04 7.83 15.65
CA TYR A 122 1.75 8.77 16.71
C TYR A 122 2.45 8.41 18.03
N PRO A 123 2.44 7.15 18.50
CA PRO A 123 3.16 6.78 19.72
C PRO A 123 4.67 6.93 19.63
N GLN A 124 5.31 6.52 18.51
CA GLN A 124 6.76 6.62 18.33
C GLN A 124 7.22 8.08 18.24
N VAL A 125 6.55 8.87 17.40
CA VAL A 125 6.87 10.28 17.23
C VAL A 125 6.64 11.05 18.52
N ASN A 126 5.56 10.77 19.26
CA ASN A 126 5.32 11.37 20.57
C ASN A 126 6.35 10.96 21.61
N ALA A 127 6.75 9.69 21.67
CA ALA A 127 7.76 9.22 22.60
C ALA A 127 9.11 9.90 22.35
N ALA A 128 9.47 10.12 21.09
CA ALA A 128 10.69 10.82 20.71
C ALA A 128 10.59 12.34 20.93
N SER A 129 9.41 12.95 20.78
CA SER A 129 9.22 14.41 20.74
C SER A 129 9.62 15.14 22.03
N GLY A 130 9.60 14.48 23.19
CA GLY A 130 9.95 15.12 24.48
C GLY A 130 11.35 15.74 24.58
N LYS A 131 12.23 15.47 23.60
CA LYS A 131 13.58 16.03 23.50
C LYS A 131 13.69 17.25 22.57
N TYR A 132 12.59 17.62 21.89
CA TYR A 132 12.58 18.55 20.77
C TYR A 132 11.56 19.67 20.95
N ASP A 133 11.89 20.85 20.42
CA ASP A 133 10.94 21.97 20.34
C ASP A 133 10.03 21.74 19.12
N VAL A 134 9.00 20.92 19.33
CA VAL A 134 7.99 20.56 18.31
C VAL A 134 6.59 20.56 18.91
N ASN A 135 5.63 20.86 18.06
CA ASN A 135 4.22 20.68 18.32
C ASN A 135 3.67 19.58 17.41
N ILE A 136 2.96 18.61 17.98
CA ILE A 136 2.36 17.48 17.25
C ILE A 136 0.86 17.55 17.39
N THR A 137 0.16 17.63 16.26
CA THR A 137 -1.29 17.68 16.21
C THR A 137 -1.85 16.61 15.30
N GLN A 138 -3.12 16.28 15.48
CA GLN A 138 -3.86 15.38 14.60
C GLN A 138 -5.17 16.01 14.18
N LYS A 139 -5.56 15.78 12.94
CA LYS A 139 -6.89 16.09 12.43
C LYS A 139 -7.44 14.94 11.59
N LYS A 140 -8.76 14.85 11.50
CA LYS A 140 -9.41 13.89 10.60
C LYS A 140 -9.45 14.45 9.18
N THR A 141 -9.02 13.61 8.23
CA THR A 141 -9.00 13.95 6.81
C THR A 141 -9.60 12.82 5.98
N PHE A 142 -10.12 13.17 4.83
CA PHE A 142 -10.27 12.19 3.76
C PHE A 142 -9.04 12.20 2.85
N VAL A 143 -8.72 11.04 2.30
CA VAL A 143 -7.73 10.88 1.24
C VAL A 143 -8.31 9.93 0.21
N PHE A 144 -8.53 10.41 -1.01
CA PHE A 144 -9.00 9.58 -2.11
C PHE A 144 -7.89 9.38 -3.12
N GLN A 145 -7.63 8.12 -3.43
CA GLN A 145 -6.66 7.75 -4.47
C GLN A 145 -7.36 7.57 -5.81
N PHE A 146 -6.68 8.03 -6.84
CA PHE A 146 -7.06 7.86 -8.25
C PHE A 146 -5.88 7.26 -8.99
N SER A 147 -6.13 6.24 -9.81
CA SER A 147 -5.12 5.77 -10.76
C SER A 147 -5.77 5.40 -12.08
N GLY A 148 -5.03 5.61 -13.13
CA GLY A 148 -5.43 5.32 -14.51
C GLY A 148 -5.29 6.52 -15.43
N PRO A 149 -5.32 6.29 -16.76
CA PRO A 149 -5.07 7.33 -17.76
C PRO A 149 -6.09 8.49 -17.73
N ARG A 150 -7.29 8.27 -17.16
CA ARG A 150 -8.32 9.30 -17.01
C ARG A 150 -8.31 10.02 -15.66
N SER A 151 -7.43 9.65 -14.74
CA SER A 151 -7.40 10.23 -13.38
C SER A 151 -7.23 11.75 -13.42
N LEU A 152 -6.26 12.28 -14.18
CA LEU A 152 -6.06 13.72 -14.31
C LEU A 152 -7.29 14.44 -14.88
N THR A 153 -7.88 13.88 -15.93
CA THR A 153 -9.07 14.46 -16.57
C THR A 153 -10.24 14.62 -15.59
N VAL A 154 -10.48 13.58 -14.78
CA VAL A 154 -11.56 13.62 -13.76
C VAL A 154 -11.25 14.63 -12.68
N ILE A 155 -9.98 14.68 -12.22
CA ILE A 155 -9.56 15.61 -11.17
C ILE A 155 -9.67 17.06 -11.64
N GLU A 156 -9.16 17.39 -12.81
CA GLU A 156 -9.23 18.74 -13.38
C GLU A 156 -10.68 19.18 -13.65
N LYS A 157 -11.53 18.25 -14.07
CA LYS A 157 -12.96 18.54 -14.25
C LYS A 157 -13.65 18.96 -12.95
N VAL A 158 -13.33 18.32 -11.83
CA VAL A 158 -13.92 18.63 -10.52
C VAL A 158 -13.29 19.88 -9.91
N THR A 159 -11.97 20.01 -9.97
CA THR A 159 -11.24 21.13 -9.37
C THR A 159 -11.23 22.38 -10.23
N GLN A 160 -11.53 22.28 -11.52
CA GLN A 160 -11.38 23.35 -12.51
C GLN A 160 -9.99 23.98 -12.50
N THR A 161 -8.97 23.19 -12.20
CA THR A 161 -7.57 23.61 -12.06
C THR A 161 -6.71 22.81 -13.02
N ASP A 162 -5.86 23.46 -13.80
CA ASP A 162 -4.83 22.81 -14.64
C ASP A 162 -3.73 22.25 -13.74
N LEU A 163 -3.52 20.93 -13.80
CA LEU A 163 -2.55 20.17 -13.00
C LEU A 163 -1.53 19.40 -13.87
N HIS A 164 -1.48 19.68 -15.19
CA HIS A 164 -0.55 19.01 -16.11
C HIS A 164 0.91 19.24 -15.76
N ASP A 165 1.26 20.36 -15.12
CA ASP A 165 2.61 20.68 -14.69
C ASP A 165 2.98 20.07 -13.32
N LEU A 166 2.01 19.51 -12.57
CA LEU A 166 2.27 18.90 -11.27
C LEU A 166 3.16 17.67 -11.44
N LYS A 167 4.37 17.69 -10.86
CA LYS A 167 5.34 16.60 -10.99
C LYS A 167 5.08 15.49 -9.99
N PHE A 168 5.60 14.30 -10.29
CA PHE A 168 5.54 13.17 -9.36
C PHE A 168 6.12 13.57 -7.98
N LEU A 169 5.39 13.20 -6.92
CA LEU A 169 5.64 13.56 -5.52
C LEU A 169 5.46 15.07 -5.19
N GLU A 170 4.94 15.89 -6.09
CA GLU A 170 4.50 17.25 -5.75
C GLU A 170 3.04 17.24 -5.30
N PHE A 171 2.71 18.19 -4.42
CA PHE A 171 1.33 18.48 -4.04
C PHE A 171 1.02 19.96 -4.19
N ARG A 172 -0.25 20.27 -4.40
CA ARG A 172 -0.73 21.63 -4.65
C ARG A 172 -2.11 21.83 -4.03
N PRO A 173 -2.36 22.94 -3.31
CA PRO A 173 -3.70 23.35 -2.92
C PRO A 173 -4.58 23.59 -4.15
N VAL A 174 -5.84 23.15 -4.06
CA VAL A 174 -6.86 23.36 -5.09
C VAL A 174 -8.18 23.83 -4.45
N GLN A 175 -9.02 24.45 -5.26
CA GLN A 175 -10.42 24.70 -4.89
C GLN A 175 -11.32 23.70 -5.60
N ILE A 176 -12.40 23.32 -4.94
CA ILE A 176 -13.46 22.54 -5.57
C ILE A 176 -14.72 23.44 -5.60
N PRO A 177 -15.16 23.87 -6.78
CA PRO A 177 -16.33 24.75 -6.90
C PRO A 177 -17.56 24.19 -6.18
N GLY A 178 -18.21 25.01 -5.40
CA GLY A 178 -19.37 24.62 -4.58
C GLY A 178 -19.03 24.09 -3.17
N PHE A 179 -17.74 24.00 -2.82
CA PHE A 179 -17.29 23.58 -1.50
C PHE A 179 -16.44 24.66 -0.84
N ASP A 180 -16.78 25.02 0.39
CA ASP A 180 -16.04 25.99 1.20
C ASP A 180 -15.05 25.27 2.12
N GLY A 181 -14.10 24.56 1.51
CA GLY A 181 -13.08 23.76 2.19
C GLY A 181 -11.69 23.95 1.60
N SER A 182 -10.69 23.48 2.33
CA SER A 182 -9.31 23.42 1.85
C SER A 182 -9.04 22.02 1.29
N PHE A 183 -8.68 21.95 0.01
CA PHE A 183 -8.37 20.71 -0.68
C PHE A 183 -6.98 20.74 -1.27
N GLU A 184 -6.41 19.58 -1.50
CA GLU A 184 -5.07 19.44 -2.04
C GLU A 184 -4.99 18.22 -2.94
N VAL A 185 -4.28 18.37 -4.05
CA VAL A 185 -3.94 17.29 -4.97
C VAL A 185 -2.47 16.96 -4.83
N CYS A 186 -2.14 15.69 -4.61
CA CYS A 186 -0.79 15.16 -4.63
C CYS A 186 -0.65 14.19 -5.82
N ARG A 187 0.41 14.31 -6.62
CA ARG A 187 0.69 13.36 -7.69
C ARG A 187 1.52 12.21 -7.16
N ILE A 188 0.85 11.10 -6.86
CA ILE A 188 1.44 9.87 -6.32
C ILE A 188 0.59 8.66 -6.65
N GLY A 189 1.18 7.47 -6.73
CA GLY A 189 0.47 6.20 -6.88
C GLY A 189 1.42 5.02 -6.97
N MET A 190 0.88 3.82 -6.91
CA MET A 190 1.62 2.55 -6.77
C MET A 190 1.30 1.54 -7.86
N SER A 191 0.23 1.77 -8.64
CA SER A 191 -0.24 0.84 -9.68
C SER A 191 0.65 0.76 -10.93
N GLY A 192 1.64 1.66 -11.06
CA GLY A 192 2.42 1.80 -12.29
C GLY A 192 1.72 2.59 -13.40
N THR A 193 0.58 3.22 -13.10
CA THR A 193 -0.16 4.11 -14.01
C THR A 193 -0.24 5.53 -13.47
N LEU A 194 -0.75 6.48 -14.26
CA LEU A 194 -0.92 7.86 -13.83
C LEU A 194 -1.82 7.92 -12.59
N ALA A 195 -1.35 8.53 -11.49
CA ALA A 195 -2.04 8.46 -10.22
C ALA A 195 -1.93 9.74 -9.39
N TYR A 196 -2.98 9.99 -8.60
CA TYR A 196 -3.12 11.15 -7.74
C TYR A 196 -3.83 10.78 -6.43
N GLU A 197 -3.60 11.60 -5.41
CA GLU A 197 -4.40 11.64 -4.19
C GLU A 197 -5.06 13.02 -4.05
N ILE A 198 -6.35 13.01 -3.68
CA ILE A 198 -7.09 14.21 -3.28
C ILE A 198 -7.33 14.12 -1.79
N ARG A 199 -7.07 15.20 -1.07
CA ARG A 199 -7.28 15.25 0.37
C ARG A 199 -7.94 16.53 0.83
N GLY A 200 -8.58 16.46 1.98
CA GLY A 200 -9.26 17.57 2.62
C GLY A 200 -9.80 17.17 3.98
N GLU A 201 -10.54 18.08 4.63
CA GLU A 201 -11.18 17.80 5.91
C GLU A 201 -12.25 16.72 5.78
N GLU A 202 -12.33 15.81 6.76
CA GLU A 202 -13.30 14.69 6.78
C GLU A 202 -14.74 15.14 6.54
N ALA A 203 -15.11 16.32 7.03
CA ALA A 203 -16.47 16.85 6.90
C ALA A 203 -16.96 16.96 5.44
N TRP A 204 -16.06 17.20 4.50
CA TRP A 204 -16.35 17.32 3.06
C TRP A 204 -16.25 15.99 2.30
N GLY A 205 -15.73 14.95 2.95
CA GLY A 205 -15.35 13.72 2.27
C GLY A 205 -16.48 13.08 1.47
N ALA A 206 -17.68 12.92 2.05
CA ALA A 206 -18.81 12.28 1.38
C ALA A 206 -19.23 13.03 0.11
N ASP A 207 -19.37 14.34 0.20
CA ASP A 207 -19.85 15.16 -0.90
C ASP A 207 -18.80 15.26 -2.01
N VAL A 208 -17.53 15.42 -1.64
CA VAL A 208 -16.41 15.43 -2.59
C VAL A 208 -16.27 14.07 -3.30
N TYR A 209 -16.40 12.95 -2.56
CA TYR A 209 -16.39 11.61 -3.16
C TYR A 209 -17.47 11.47 -4.24
N ASN A 210 -18.71 11.89 -3.91
CA ASN A 210 -19.83 11.83 -4.84
C ASN A 210 -19.63 12.77 -6.05
N ALA A 211 -19.05 13.96 -5.83
CA ALA A 211 -18.72 14.87 -6.93
C ALA A 211 -17.77 14.23 -7.95
N TYR A 212 -16.74 13.50 -7.48
CA TYR A 212 -15.82 12.77 -8.33
C TYR A 212 -16.49 11.60 -9.06
N LEU A 213 -17.37 10.84 -8.40
CA LEU A 213 -18.11 9.77 -9.06
C LEU A 213 -19.00 10.30 -10.19
N VAL A 214 -19.74 11.39 -9.93
CA VAL A 214 -20.59 12.02 -10.94
C VAL A 214 -19.74 12.54 -12.12
N ALA A 215 -18.65 13.25 -11.83
CA ALA A 215 -17.78 13.80 -12.86
C ALA A 215 -17.05 12.73 -13.67
N GLY A 216 -16.69 11.62 -13.03
CA GLY A 216 -15.96 10.51 -13.62
C GLY A 216 -16.83 9.49 -14.36
N ALA A 217 -18.18 9.57 -14.23
CA ALA A 217 -19.08 8.58 -14.80
C ALA A 217 -18.93 8.45 -16.33
N GLU A 218 -18.77 9.56 -17.04
CA GLU A 218 -18.57 9.55 -18.51
C GLU A 218 -17.21 8.97 -18.93
N TYR A 219 -16.25 8.88 -18.00
CA TYR A 219 -14.91 8.33 -18.23
C TYR A 219 -14.76 6.89 -17.69
N GLY A 220 -15.86 6.31 -17.20
CA GLY A 220 -15.87 4.94 -16.69
C GLY A 220 -15.15 4.76 -15.36
N ILE A 221 -15.20 5.78 -14.47
CA ILE A 221 -14.62 5.69 -13.12
C ILE A 221 -15.18 4.49 -12.37
N LYS A 222 -14.31 3.75 -11.67
CA LYS A 222 -14.69 2.62 -10.83
C LYS A 222 -14.41 2.91 -9.36
N ARG A 223 -15.16 2.26 -8.47
CA ARG A 223 -14.95 2.32 -7.02
C ARG A 223 -14.08 1.17 -6.60
N LEU A 224 -12.80 1.45 -6.29
CA LEU A 224 -11.87 0.44 -5.80
C LEU A 224 -12.14 0.15 -4.33
N GLY A 225 -12.51 -1.09 -4.00
CA GLY A 225 -12.64 -1.58 -2.64
C GLY A 225 -11.30 -2.09 -2.09
N TRP A 226 -11.29 -2.42 -0.79
CA TRP A 226 -10.10 -2.96 -0.13
C TRP A 226 -9.67 -4.30 -0.72
N ARG A 227 -10.60 -5.12 -1.17
CA ARG A 227 -10.36 -6.41 -1.78
C ARG A 227 -9.40 -6.35 -2.97
N ASP A 228 -9.51 -5.28 -3.78
CA ASP A 228 -8.69 -5.07 -4.98
C ASP A 228 -7.44 -4.21 -4.72
N TYR A 229 -7.40 -3.52 -3.58
CA TYR A 229 -6.34 -2.57 -3.28
C TYR A 229 -4.95 -3.22 -3.28
N THR A 230 -4.87 -4.45 -2.79
CA THR A 230 -3.63 -5.24 -2.76
C THR A 230 -3.10 -5.57 -4.14
N VAL A 231 -4.00 -5.73 -5.13
CA VAL A 231 -3.62 -6.11 -6.49
C VAL A 231 -2.72 -5.05 -7.13
N ASN A 232 -3.07 -3.76 -7.01
CA ASN A 232 -2.28 -2.70 -7.62
C ASN A 232 -0.87 -2.58 -7.01
N HIS A 233 -0.72 -2.83 -5.71
CA HIS A 233 0.57 -2.86 -5.03
C HIS A 233 1.45 -4.02 -5.49
N THR A 234 0.86 -5.21 -5.60
CA THR A 234 1.58 -6.42 -6.02
C THR A 234 2.07 -6.31 -7.46
N PHE A 235 1.17 -5.93 -8.39
CA PHE A 235 1.53 -5.79 -9.81
C PHE A 235 2.43 -4.58 -10.07
N GLY A 236 2.23 -3.49 -9.36
CA GLY A 236 3.08 -2.29 -9.43
C GLY A 236 4.51 -2.50 -8.92
N GLY A 237 4.70 -3.51 -8.08
CA GLY A 237 6.01 -3.82 -7.48
C GLY A 237 6.40 -2.90 -6.32
N PHE A 238 5.39 -2.38 -5.61
CA PHE A 238 5.56 -1.61 -4.38
C PHE A 238 4.93 -2.35 -3.21
N PRO A 239 5.69 -3.21 -2.51
CA PRO A 239 5.16 -4.00 -1.42
C PRO A 239 4.57 -3.14 -0.31
N GLN A 240 3.45 -3.58 0.25
CA GLN A 240 2.75 -2.89 1.33
C GLN A 240 2.88 -3.65 2.64
N GLN A 241 3.23 -2.95 3.69
CA GLN A 241 3.16 -3.46 5.05
C GLN A 241 1.73 -3.88 5.41
N THR A 242 1.59 -4.78 6.36
CA THR A 242 0.32 -5.40 6.79
C THR A 242 -0.35 -6.32 5.76
N VAL A 243 0.10 -6.27 4.52
CA VAL A 243 -0.35 -7.12 3.42
C VAL A 243 0.73 -8.12 3.01
N HIS A 244 1.90 -7.61 2.63
CA HIS A 244 3.01 -8.45 2.15
C HIS A 244 3.97 -8.87 3.25
N TRP A 245 3.96 -8.20 4.41
CA TRP A 245 4.72 -8.56 5.61
C TRP A 245 4.11 -7.94 6.87
N GLU A 246 4.51 -8.46 8.02
CA GLU A 246 4.16 -7.93 9.34
C GLU A 246 5.15 -6.84 9.74
N MET A 247 4.64 -5.69 10.19
CA MET A 247 5.48 -4.60 10.67
C MET A 247 6.22 -5.01 11.95
N ALA A 248 7.52 -4.74 12.03
CA ALA A 248 8.30 -5.05 13.23
C ALA A 248 7.84 -4.23 14.45
N LEU A 249 7.18 -3.11 14.23
CA LEU A 249 6.57 -2.27 15.26
C LEU A 249 5.62 -3.05 16.19
N PHE A 250 4.95 -4.10 15.69
CA PHE A 250 4.07 -4.95 16.51
C PHE A 250 4.82 -5.87 17.49
N GLU A 251 6.14 -5.88 17.46
CA GLU A 251 6.97 -6.52 18.46
C GLU A 251 7.44 -5.53 19.55
N ASP A 252 7.25 -4.21 19.35
CA ASP A 252 7.61 -3.19 20.35
C ASP A 252 6.63 -3.22 21.53
N PRO A 253 7.10 -3.54 22.78
CA PRO A 253 6.23 -3.63 23.94
C PRO A 253 5.54 -2.30 24.29
N GLU A 254 6.15 -1.16 24.01
CA GLU A 254 5.56 0.15 24.30
C GLU A 254 4.44 0.46 23.28
N PHE A 255 4.67 0.14 22.02
CA PHE A 255 3.62 0.24 21.00
C PHE A 255 2.45 -0.69 21.31
N MET A 256 2.71 -1.93 21.73
CA MET A 256 1.66 -2.92 22.04
C MET A 256 0.78 -2.51 23.22
N LYS A 257 1.19 -1.59 24.09
CA LYS A 257 0.33 -1.01 25.15
C LYS A 257 -0.81 -0.15 24.57
N VAL A 258 -0.61 0.41 23.38
CA VAL A 258 -1.58 1.30 22.72
C VAL A 258 -2.21 0.67 21.48
N ALA A 259 -1.55 -0.31 20.90
CA ALA A 259 -2.10 -1.08 19.79
C ALA A 259 -3.33 -1.88 20.25
N ARG A 260 -4.41 -1.80 19.48
CA ARG A 260 -5.67 -2.48 19.80
C ARG A 260 -5.88 -3.76 19.02
N THR A 261 -4.92 -4.09 18.16
CA THR A 261 -4.97 -5.27 17.31
C THR A 261 -3.61 -5.96 17.34
N ALA A 262 -3.61 -7.27 17.32
CA ALA A 262 -2.42 -8.06 17.08
C ALA A 262 -2.34 -8.39 15.60
N MET A 263 -1.13 -8.49 15.07
CA MET A 263 -0.91 -9.02 13.74
C MET A 263 -0.81 -10.53 13.78
N HIS A 264 -1.37 -11.17 12.76
CA HIS A 264 -1.28 -12.61 12.56
C HIS A 264 -0.82 -12.88 11.13
N CYS A 265 0.38 -13.42 11.00
CA CYS A 265 0.86 -13.92 9.73
C CYS A 265 0.24 -15.30 9.47
N THR A 266 -0.39 -15.49 8.31
CA THR A 266 -0.92 -16.76 7.83
C THR A 266 0.01 -17.40 6.81
N GLY A 267 -0.34 -18.58 6.29
CA GLY A 267 0.41 -19.30 5.27
C GLY A 267 1.20 -20.48 5.80
N SER A 268 2.00 -21.08 4.96
CA SER A 268 2.73 -22.31 5.26
C SER A 268 4.02 -22.13 6.04
N VAL A 269 4.49 -20.90 6.21
CA VAL A 269 5.65 -20.61 7.04
C VAL A 269 5.32 -20.87 8.52
N ASP A 270 6.27 -21.49 9.24
CA ASP A 270 6.15 -21.65 10.69
C ASP A 270 5.94 -20.29 11.37
N PRO A 271 4.83 -20.07 12.12
CA PRO A 271 4.60 -18.82 12.85
C PRO A 271 5.72 -18.45 13.84
N ALA A 272 6.52 -19.42 14.29
CA ALA A 272 7.70 -19.17 15.11
C ALA A 272 8.89 -18.63 14.32
N ASN A 273 8.86 -18.72 12.98
CA ASN A 273 9.89 -18.11 12.12
C ASN A 273 9.69 -16.60 12.02
N ARG A 274 10.13 -15.90 13.07
CA ARG A 274 10.06 -14.44 13.15
C ARG A 274 10.61 -13.76 11.90
N ARG A 275 11.71 -14.29 11.36
CA ARG A 275 12.41 -13.63 10.25
C ARG A 275 11.60 -13.64 8.95
N ALA A 276 10.79 -14.67 8.73
CA ALA A 276 9.90 -14.76 7.56
C ALA A 276 8.75 -13.76 7.60
N ARG A 277 8.38 -13.25 8.77
CA ARG A 277 7.27 -12.31 8.93
C ARG A 277 7.64 -10.86 8.66
N HIS A 278 8.91 -10.48 8.92
CA HIS A 278 9.39 -9.10 8.80
C HIS A 278 10.28 -8.89 7.57
N ARG A 279 10.48 -7.63 7.20
CA ARG A 279 11.34 -7.25 6.07
C ARG A 279 12.31 -6.15 6.46
N THR A 280 13.46 -6.14 5.78
CA THR A 280 14.39 -5.02 5.76
C THR A 280 14.15 -4.17 4.49
N PRO A 281 14.68 -2.95 4.42
CA PRO A 281 14.60 -2.15 3.19
C PRO A 281 15.22 -2.84 1.97
N VAL A 282 16.29 -3.62 2.15
CA VAL A 282 16.94 -4.38 1.08
C VAL A 282 16.01 -5.44 0.49
N GLU A 283 15.30 -6.14 1.34
CA GLU A 283 14.39 -7.23 0.98
C GLU A 283 13.10 -6.79 0.27
N VAL A 284 12.81 -5.48 0.26
CA VAL A 284 11.67 -4.88 -0.45
C VAL A 284 12.10 -3.89 -1.53
N ASN A 285 13.40 -3.86 -1.87
CA ASN A 285 14.00 -2.94 -2.87
C ASN A 285 13.82 -1.46 -2.50
N TRP A 286 13.91 -1.09 -1.22
CA TRP A 286 13.78 0.28 -0.73
C TRP A 286 15.09 0.87 -0.18
N GLU A 287 16.20 0.13 -0.21
CA GLU A 287 17.53 0.56 0.26
C GLU A 287 18.02 1.86 -0.39
N TRP A 288 17.58 2.13 -1.62
CA TRP A 288 17.92 3.37 -2.35
C TRP A 288 17.39 4.64 -1.67
N MET A 289 16.35 4.50 -0.81
CA MET A 289 15.79 5.61 -0.01
C MET A 289 16.70 5.98 1.16
N ALA A 290 17.54 5.07 1.63
CA ALA A 290 18.44 5.31 2.76
C ALA A 290 19.51 6.34 2.41
N LYS A 291 19.80 7.23 3.38
CA LYS A 291 20.89 8.21 3.27
C LYS A 291 21.68 8.21 4.58
N PHE A 292 22.97 7.94 4.47
CA PHE A 292 23.88 7.78 5.60
C PHE A 292 24.61 9.08 6.00
N ASN A 293 24.02 10.22 5.70
CA ASN A 293 24.51 11.55 6.08
C ASN A 293 24.01 12.02 7.45
N HIS A 294 23.25 11.20 8.15
CA HIS A 294 22.74 11.42 9.50
C HIS A 294 22.63 10.09 10.25
N ASP A 295 22.49 10.15 11.57
CA ASP A 295 22.21 8.99 12.38
C ASP A 295 20.71 8.73 12.46
N PHE A 296 20.33 7.46 12.44
CA PHE A 296 18.95 7.00 12.57
C PHE A 296 18.92 5.59 13.18
N LYS A 297 17.80 5.24 13.78
CA LYS A 297 17.57 3.93 14.37
C LYS A 297 17.73 2.82 13.33
N GLY A 298 18.52 1.78 13.62
CA GLY A 298 18.79 0.67 12.69
C GLY A 298 19.87 0.92 11.63
N ARG A 299 20.50 2.11 11.60
CA ARG A 299 21.53 2.47 10.61
C ARG A 299 22.63 1.42 10.48
N ALA A 300 23.24 1.01 11.59
CA ALA A 300 24.38 0.07 11.55
C ALA A 300 23.99 -1.30 10.97
N ALA A 301 22.79 -1.77 11.26
CA ALA A 301 22.27 -3.02 10.72
C ALA A 301 22.02 -2.91 9.21
N LEU A 302 21.40 -1.82 8.75
CA LEU A 302 21.17 -1.58 7.34
C LEU A 302 22.45 -1.40 6.52
N GLU A 303 23.44 -0.64 7.04
CA GLU A 303 24.76 -0.49 6.40
C GLU A 303 25.45 -1.84 6.20
N LYS A 304 25.39 -2.70 7.22
CA LYS A 304 25.96 -4.06 7.16
C LYS A 304 25.26 -4.93 6.12
N GLU A 305 23.94 -4.90 6.08
CA GLU A 305 23.14 -5.69 5.12
C GLU A 305 23.39 -5.23 3.68
N MET A 306 23.44 -3.91 3.43
CA MET A 306 23.72 -3.36 2.10
C MET A 306 25.12 -3.73 1.58
N GLN A 307 26.09 -3.96 2.45
CA GLN A 307 27.44 -4.45 2.05
C GLN A 307 27.43 -5.92 1.64
N ASN A 308 26.52 -6.72 2.19
CA ASN A 308 26.41 -8.15 1.88
C ASN A 308 24.93 -8.57 1.90
N PRO A 309 24.15 -8.19 0.89
CA PRO A 309 22.72 -8.53 0.82
C PRO A 309 22.57 -10.05 0.69
N THR A 310 21.65 -10.61 1.45
CA THR A 310 21.37 -12.05 1.44
C THR A 310 20.09 -12.40 0.69
N ARG A 311 19.18 -11.44 0.53
CA ARG A 311 17.87 -11.63 -0.11
C ARG A 311 17.55 -10.49 -1.08
N LYS A 312 16.63 -10.78 -1.98
CA LYS A 312 16.11 -9.84 -2.99
C LYS A 312 14.59 -10.00 -3.13
N LEU A 313 13.93 -8.95 -3.57
CA LEU A 313 12.52 -9.01 -3.95
C LEU A 313 12.40 -9.47 -5.41
N VAL A 314 11.56 -10.46 -5.64
CA VAL A 314 11.14 -10.93 -6.97
C VAL A 314 9.63 -11.08 -7.02
N THR A 315 9.07 -11.31 -8.20
CA THR A 315 7.69 -11.72 -8.41
C THR A 315 7.65 -13.21 -8.74
N LEU A 316 6.66 -13.92 -8.24
CA LEU A 316 6.34 -15.29 -8.64
C LEU A 316 5.05 -15.27 -9.47
N GLU A 317 5.11 -15.83 -10.68
CA GLU A 317 3.97 -16.00 -11.59
C GLU A 317 3.51 -17.45 -11.50
N PHE A 318 2.33 -17.68 -10.94
CA PHE A 318 1.82 -19.02 -10.63
C PHE A 318 1.33 -19.77 -11.84
N ASN A 319 1.53 -21.10 -11.83
CA ASN A 319 0.99 -22.00 -12.83
C ASN A 319 -0.54 -22.07 -12.72
N GLN A 320 -1.23 -21.81 -13.84
CA GLN A 320 -2.70 -21.76 -13.87
C GLN A 320 -3.37 -23.10 -13.59
N GLU A 321 -2.75 -24.23 -14.00
CA GLU A 321 -3.32 -25.56 -13.78
C GLU A 321 -3.31 -25.92 -12.29
N ASP A 322 -2.25 -25.55 -11.57
CA ASP A 322 -2.15 -25.78 -10.13
C ASP A 322 -3.19 -24.93 -9.36
N ILE A 323 -3.48 -23.70 -9.84
CA ILE A 323 -4.57 -22.86 -9.29
C ILE A 323 -5.93 -23.50 -9.55
N ILE A 324 -6.18 -23.99 -10.78
CA ILE A 324 -7.43 -24.70 -11.13
C ILE A 324 -7.60 -25.93 -10.24
N ASP A 325 -6.54 -26.67 -9.94
CA ASP A 325 -6.59 -27.86 -9.07
C ASP A 325 -6.97 -27.49 -7.63
N VAL A 326 -6.51 -26.34 -7.10
CA VAL A 326 -6.98 -25.84 -5.81
C VAL A 326 -8.49 -25.59 -5.82
N TYR A 327 -9.04 -24.98 -6.87
CA TYR A 327 -10.49 -24.79 -6.99
C TYR A 327 -11.24 -26.11 -7.19
N ALA A 328 -10.72 -27.02 -8.00
CA ALA A 328 -11.33 -28.35 -8.23
C ALA A 328 -11.39 -29.15 -6.92
N SER A 329 -10.41 -29.03 -6.05
CA SER A 329 -10.37 -29.71 -4.75
C SER A 329 -11.54 -29.34 -3.84
N GLN A 330 -12.13 -28.15 -4.00
CA GLN A 330 -13.26 -27.68 -3.17
C GLN A 330 -14.53 -28.53 -3.36
N PHE A 331 -14.58 -29.34 -4.40
CA PHE A 331 -15.68 -30.29 -4.67
C PHE A 331 -15.38 -31.72 -4.20
N THR A 332 -14.33 -31.90 -3.39
CA THR A 332 -13.91 -33.20 -2.82
C THR A 332 -14.05 -33.19 -1.29
N ASP A 333 -13.92 -34.38 -0.67
CA ASP A 333 -13.97 -34.51 0.79
C ASP A 333 -12.70 -34.01 1.50
N HIS A 334 -11.63 -33.73 0.76
CA HIS A 334 -10.33 -33.30 1.29
C HIS A 334 -9.81 -32.06 0.51
N PRO A 335 -10.47 -30.89 0.63
CA PRO A 335 -10.06 -29.71 -0.12
C PRO A 335 -8.74 -29.16 0.41
N TYR A 336 -7.97 -28.55 -0.50
CA TYR A 336 -6.89 -27.66 -0.14
C TYR A 336 -7.46 -26.37 0.50
N LYS A 337 -6.59 -25.56 1.13
CA LYS A 337 -6.99 -24.24 1.61
C LYS A 337 -7.65 -23.46 0.46
N PHE A 338 -8.83 -22.88 0.74
CA PHE A 338 -9.54 -22.06 -0.24
C PHE A 338 -8.68 -20.87 -0.68
N MET A 339 -8.71 -20.55 -1.95
CA MET A 339 -8.00 -19.43 -2.56
C MET A 339 -9.03 -18.46 -3.12
N ASP A 340 -9.12 -17.24 -2.56
CA ASP A 340 -10.05 -16.22 -3.06
C ASP A 340 -9.44 -15.46 -4.25
N MET A 341 -10.27 -14.76 -4.99
CA MET A 341 -9.88 -13.84 -6.06
C MET A 341 -10.51 -12.46 -5.80
N PRO A 342 -9.80 -11.39 -6.06
CA PRO A 342 -8.45 -11.27 -6.65
C PRO A 342 -7.30 -11.49 -5.64
N CYS A 343 -7.55 -11.53 -4.35
CA CYS A 343 -6.55 -11.71 -3.30
C CYS A 343 -6.77 -13.08 -2.66
N ALA A 344 -5.81 -14.00 -2.86
CA ALA A 344 -5.97 -15.41 -2.51
C ALA A 344 -6.32 -15.65 -1.03
N GLU A 345 -5.83 -14.80 -0.14
CA GLU A 345 -6.23 -14.74 1.25
C GLU A 345 -6.50 -13.28 1.63
N PRO A 346 -7.78 -12.88 1.74
CA PRO A 346 -8.13 -11.50 2.08
C PRO A 346 -7.59 -11.15 3.47
N GLN A 347 -6.54 -10.34 3.50
CA GLN A 347 -5.88 -9.93 4.73
C GLN A 347 -6.64 -8.80 5.40
N GLN A 348 -6.94 -8.99 6.65
CA GLN A 348 -7.45 -7.90 7.48
C GLN A 348 -6.31 -7.14 8.18
N CYS A 349 -5.32 -7.84 8.69
CA CYS A 349 -4.07 -7.30 9.24
C CYS A 349 -3.10 -8.45 9.49
N GLY A 350 -1.86 -8.39 8.96
CA GLY A 350 -0.84 -9.30 9.42
C GLY A 350 0.10 -9.92 8.38
N GLY A 351 -0.23 -9.85 7.13
CA GLY A 351 0.57 -10.47 6.08
C GLY A 351 0.32 -11.98 5.94
N HIS A 352 0.73 -12.53 4.82
CA HIS A 352 0.66 -13.94 4.48
C HIS A 352 2.02 -14.35 3.93
N GLN A 353 2.56 -15.50 4.39
CA GLN A 353 3.86 -15.98 3.97
C GLN A 353 3.82 -17.48 3.69
N ASP A 354 4.10 -17.84 2.46
CA ASP A 354 4.26 -19.23 2.04
C ASP A 354 5.72 -19.57 1.79
N VAL A 355 6.13 -20.77 2.19
CA VAL A 355 7.47 -21.32 1.94
C VAL A 355 7.68 -21.49 0.44
N VAL A 356 8.83 -21.01 -0.06
CA VAL A 356 9.26 -21.18 -1.46
C VAL A 356 10.43 -22.14 -1.50
N LEU A 357 10.30 -23.18 -2.31
CA LEU A 357 11.30 -24.23 -2.47
C LEU A 357 11.88 -24.27 -3.89
N LYS A 358 13.17 -24.54 -4.00
CA LYS A 358 13.82 -25.01 -5.23
C LYS A 358 14.59 -26.28 -4.93
N ASP A 359 14.33 -27.34 -5.71
CA ASP A 359 14.95 -28.67 -5.53
C ASP A 359 14.80 -29.20 -4.08
N GLY A 360 13.65 -28.89 -3.42
CA GLY A 360 13.35 -29.30 -2.07
C GLY A 360 14.01 -28.45 -0.96
N VAL A 361 14.78 -27.42 -1.31
CA VAL A 361 15.43 -26.50 -0.36
C VAL A 361 14.61 -25.21 -0.25
N GLU A 362 14.35 -24.74 0.98
CA GLU A 362 13.73 -23.44 1.21
C GLU A 362 14.66 -22.32 0.77
N ILE A 363 14.16 -21.44 -0.12
CA ILE A 363 14.93 -20.33 -0.70
C ILE A 363 14.26 -18.97 -0.46
N GLY A 364 13.10 -18.92 0.19
CA GLY A 364 12.42 -17.64 0.44
C GLY A 364 10.97 -17.80 0.85
N TRP A 365 10.27 -16.66 0.87
CA TRP A 365 8.88 -16.56 1.31
C TRP A 365 8.06 -15.76 0.32
N SER A 366 6.95 -16.36 -0.11
CA SER A 366 5.95 -15.75 -0.98
C SER A 366 4.89 -15.07 -0.12
N SER A 367 4.59 -13.81 -0.42
CA SER A 367 3.43 -13.13 0.15
C SER A 367 2.12 -13.62 -0.48
N VAL A 368 1.00 -13.02 -0.07
CA VAL A 368 -0.31 -13.39 -0.58
C VAL A 368 -0.39 -13.33 -2.11
N PRO A 369 -0.82 -14.41 -2.78
CA PRO A 369 -1.05 -14.39 -4.22
C PRO A 369 -2.23 -13.48 -4.59
N THR A 370 -2.08 -12.71 -5.66
CA THR A 370 -3.11 -11.83 -6.20
C THR A 370 -3.34 -12.07 -7.69
N TYR A 371 -4.59 -12.03 -8.12
CA TYR A 371 -4.99 -12.22 -9.51
C TYR A 371 -5.29 -10.88 -10.17
N SER A 372 -4.90 -10.73 -11.44
CA SER A 372 -5.30 -9.61 -12.28
C SER A 372 -6.11 -10.09 -13.47
N SER A 373 -7.29 -9.51 -13.64
CA SER A 373 -8.14 -9.75 -14.82
C SER A 373 -7.66 -8.96 -16.06
N HIS A 374 -6.75 -8.01 -15.89
CA HIS A 374 -6.06 -7.34 -17.00
C HIS A 374 -5.00 -8.26 -17.63
N TYR A 375 -4.18 -8.91 -16.78
CA TYR A 375 -3.11 -9.81 -17.24
C TYR A 375 -3.53 -11.28 -17.33
N HIS A 376 -4.65 -11.66 -16.74
CA HIS A 376 -5.14 -13.05 -16.64
C HIS A 376 -4.15 -13.99 -15.94
N VAL A 377 -3.41 -13.51 -14.95
CA VAL A 377 -2.44 -14.28 -14.18
C VAL A 377 -2.58 -14.00 -12.68
N MET A 378 -2.11 -14.95 -11.88
CA MET A 378 -1.92 -14.80 -10.45
C MET A 378 -0.43 -14.66 -10.16
N ILE A 379 -0.07 -13.66 -9.36
CA ILE A 379 1.31 -13.42 -8.93
C ILE A 379 1.39 -13.16 -7.44
N SER A 380 2.59 -13.26 -6.86
CA SER A 380 2.90 -12.77 -5.52
C SER A 380 4.26 -12.07 -5.50
N HIS A 381 4.48 -11.22 -4.49
CA HIS A 381 5.84 -10.83 -4.14
C HIS A 381 6.53 -11.98 -3.40
N CYS A 382 7.81 -12.16 -3.64
CA CYS A 382 8.64 -13.12 -2.93
C CYS A 382 9.95 -12.45 -2.48
N THR A 383 10.22 -12.53 -1.19
CA THR A 383 11.55 -12.26 -0.64
C THR A 383 12.35 -13.54 -0.70
N MET A 384 13.35 -13.59 -1.56
CA MET A 384 14.08 -14.80 -1.92
C MET A 384 15.58 -14.63 -1.68
N ASP A 385 16.25 -15.70 -1.30
CA ASP A 385 17.71 -15.75 -1.18
C ASP A 385 18.36 -15.32 -2.52
N ILE A 386 19.40 -14.48 -2.45
CA ILE A 386 19.94 -13.78 -3.62
C ILE A 386 20.42 -14.73 -4.71
N HIS A 387 20.85 -15.95 -4.32
CA HIS A 387 21.29 -17.03 -5.20
C HIS A 387 20.31 -18.22 -5.22
N GLY A 388 19.12 -18.07 -4.65
CA GLY A 388 18.15 -19.17 -4.53
C GLY A 388 17.60 -19.62 -5.88
N ALA A 389 17.25 -18.66 -6.74
CA ALA A 389 16.83 -18.92 -8.11
C ALA A 389 17.06 -17.69 -9.00
N GLU A 390 17.09 -17.92 -10.32
CA GLU A 390 17.23 -16.88 -11.34
C GLU A 390 15.89 -16.53 -11.99
N ILE A 391 15.82 -15.37 -12.64
CA ILE A 391 14.66 -15.00 -13.44
C ILE A 391 14.42 -16.04 -14.53
N GLY A 392 13.21 -16.58 -14.58
CA GLY A 392 12.80 -17.64 -15.50
C GLY A 392 12.82 -19.04 -14.91
N ASP A 393 13.43 -19.23 -13.75
CA ASP A 393 13.41 -20.53 -13.07
C ASP A 393 12.02 -20.87 -12.54
N GLU A 394 11.69 -22.16 -12.52
CA GLU A 394 10.53 -22.70 -11.82
C GLU A 394 10.87 -22.97 -10.34
N VAL A 395 9.96 -22.61 -9.47
CA VAL A 395 10.02 -22.84 -8.02
C VAL A 395 8.69 -23.40 -7.54
N ILE A 396 8.65 -23.95 -6.33
CA ILE A 396 7.45 -24.47 -5.69
C ILE A 396 7.06 -23.56 -4.53
N VAL A 397 5.82 -23.14 -4.49
CA VAL A 397 5.20 -22.42 -3.36
C VAL A 397 4.29 -23.37 -2.62
N LYS A 398 4.42 -23.45 -1.31
CA LYS A 398 3.63 -24.33 -0.45
C LYS A 398 2.33 -23.60 -0.04
N TRP A 399 1.28 -23.70 -0.83
CA TRP A 399 -0.01 -23.08 -0.50
C TRP A 399 -0.75 -23.85 0.59
N GLY A 400 -1.13 -23.16 1.67
CA GLY A 400 -1.87 -23.72 2.82
C GLY A 400 -1.35 -23.16 4.14
N ASP A 401 -1.94 -23.59 5.26
CA ASP A 401 -1.50 -23.16 6.58
C ASP A 401 -0.41 -24.07 7.14
N PHE A 402 0.46 -23.52 7.99
CA PHE A 402 1.49 -24.28 8.69
C PHE A 402 0.87 -25.42 9.50
N GLY A 403 1.40 -26.62 9.31
CA GLY A 403 0.90 -27.84 9.97
C GLY A 403 -0.42 -28.38 9.40
N GLY A 404 -1.03 -27.72 8.42
CA GLY A 404 -2.22 -28.17 7.70
C GLY A 404 -1.91 -28.90 6.40
N VAL A 405 -2.97 -29.14 5.62
CA VAL A 405 -2.85 -29.69 4.26
C VAL A 405 -2.31 -28.59 3.33
N GLN A 406 -1.24 -28.88 2.63
CA GLN A 406 -0.61 -27.94 1.71
C GLN A 406 -0.59 -28.49 0.27
N LYS A 407 -0.73 -27.58 -0.68
CA LYS A 407 -0.60 -27.82 -2.12
C LYS A 407 0.71 -27.24 -2.62
N ASP A 408 1.46 -28.01 -3.38
CA ASP A 408 2.59 -27.53 -4.14
C ASP A 408 2.09 -26.79 -5.38
N LEU A 409 2.38 -25.49 -5.45
CA LEU A 409 2.08 -24.64 -6.60
C LEU A 409 3.38 -24.31 -7.33
N ARG A 410 3.46 -24.67 -8.61
CA ARG A 410 4.57 -24.23 -9.48
C ARG A 410 4.45 -22.74 -9.74
N ALA A 411 5.57 -22.05 -9.74
CA ALA A 411 5.62 -20.64 -10.10
C ALA A 411 6.93 -20.32 -10.84
N ILE A 412 6.88 -19.36 -11.74
CA ILE A 412 8.06 -18.86 -12.46
C ILE A 412 8.55 -17.57 -11.83
N VAL A 413 9.84 -17.49 -11.56
CA VAL A 413 10.49 -16.28 -11.03
C VAL A 413 10.51 -15.18 -12.10
N ARG A 414 9.96 -13.99 -11.76
CA ARG A 414 9.88 -12.81 -12.62
C ARG A 414 10.52 -11.59 -11.90
N PRO A 415 10.85 -10.51 -12.64
CA PRO A 415 11.29 -9.26 -12.04
C PRO A 415 10.27 -8.68 -11.04
N SER A 416 10.72 -7.94 -10.03
CA SER A 416 9.92 -7.49 -8.89
C SER A 416 8.72 -6.59 -9.22
N SER A 417 8.74 -5.84 -10.34
CA SER A 417 7.58 -5.07 -10.81
C SER A 417 7.01 -5.75 -12.05
N TYR A 418 5.83 -6.34 -11.92
CA TYR A 418 5.19 -7.07 -13.03
C TYR A 418 4.74 -6.12 -14.14
N VAL A 419 4.20 -4.94 -13.79
CA VAL A 419 3.81 -3.90 -14.76
C VAL A 419 5.02 -3.44 -15.59
N ARG A 420 6.18 -3.23 -14.96
CA ARG A 420 7.44 -2.92 -15.67
C ARG A 420 7.92 -4.08 -16.52
N TYR A 421 7.84 -5.31 -16.03
CA TYR A 421 8.19 -6.51 -16.76
C TYR A 421 7.36 -6.68 -18.04
N LYS A 422 6.04 -6.36 -17.96
CA LYS A 422 5.15 -6.37 -19.13
C LYS A 422 5.28 -5.11 -20.00
N ASN A 423 6.14 -4.16 -19.63
CA ASN A 423 6.32 -2.86 -20.31
C ASN A 423 5.01 -2.06 -20.43
N ASP A 424 4.18 -2.11 -19.38
CA ASP A 424 2.85 -1.51 -19.35
C ASP A 424 2.76 -0.32 -18.37
N VAL A 425 3.89 0.32 -18.07
CA VAL A 425 3.93 1.52 -17.21
C VAL A 425 3.32 2.71 -17.95
N GLN A 426 2.28 3.30 -17.37
CA GLN A 426 1.54 4.43 -17.94
C GLN A 426 1.62 5.64 -16.99
N ASP A 427 2.77 6.24 -16.84
CA ASP A 427 2.97 7.44 -16.02
C ASP A 427 3.17 8.71 -16.87
N ASN A 428 2.56 8.78 -18.04
CA ASN A 428 2.70 9.90 -18.95
C ASN A 428 1.46 10.82 -18.91
N ARG A 429 1.66 12.06 -18.41
CA ARG A 429 0.63 13.10 -18.38
C ARG A 429 0.18 13.58 -19.76
N ASN A 430 1.04 13.44 -20.75
CA ASN A 430 0.75 13.77 -22.14
C ASN A 430 0.19 12.55 -22.90
N TYR A 431 -0.35 11.58 -22.16
CA TYR A 431 -0.99 10.42 -22.76
C TYR A 431 -2.09 10.92 -23.73
N ASP A 432 -2.08 10.45 -24.97
CA ASP A 432 -3.10 10.79 -25.93
C ASP A 432 -4.43 10.14 -25.53
N LEU A 433 -5.25 10.91 -24.83
CA LEU A 433 -6.54 10.46 -24.34
C LEU A 433 -7.51 10.04 -25.46
N SER A 434 -7.23 10.41 -26.72
CA SER A 434 -8.03 9.97 -27.86
C SER A 434 -7.85 8.48 -28.16
N THR A 435 -6.72 7.90 -27.73
CA THR A 435 -6.40 6.47 -27.92
C THR A 435 -6.90 5.60 -26.77
N VAL A 436 -7.29 6.19 -25.64
CA VAL A 436 -7.81 5.44 -24.47
C VAL A 436 -9.27 5.08 -24.75
N PRO A 437 -9.66 3.80 -24.63
CA PRO A 437 -11.06 3.40 -24.76
C PRO A 437 -11.95 4.20 -23.80
N ASN A 438 -13.07 4.73 -24.30
CA ASN A 438 -14.09 5.25 -23.41
C ASN A 438 -14.63 4.09 -22.58
N GLY A 439 -14.57 4.17 -21.26
CA GLY A 439 -14.97 3.12 -20.32
C GLY A 439 -16.45 2.68 -20.39
N ASN A 440 -17.17 3.10 -21.42
CA ASN A 440 -18.56 2.77 -21.76
C ASN A 440 -18.67 1.78 -22.93
N ARG A 441 -17.72 0.88 -23.14
CA ARG A 441 -17.86 -0.20 -24.11
C ARG A 441 -17.96 -1.56 -23.43
#